data_f9f0147765f49f405a8b5fe366883e76
#
_entry.id   f9f0147765f49f405a8b5fe366883e76
#
_cell.length_a   1.000
_cell.length_b   1.000
_cell.length_c   1.000
_cell.angle_alpha   90.00
_cell.angle_beta   90.00
_cell.angle_gamma   90.00
#
_symmetry.space_group_name_H-M   'P 1'
#
loop_
_entity.id
_entity.type
_entity.pdbx_description
1 polymer ?
#
loop_
_entity_poly.entity_id
_entity_poly.type
_entity_poly.pdbx_seq_one_letter_code
_entity_poly.pdbx_strand_id
1 'polypeptide(L)'
;MTWATARGMQDDPIWKRFLFMTFVVVATAGILGVAGFYLWFVFPVQKINGLTYLRTADLLIYYGLINLFDVLGVNFFARILYFRWVKTTRPLGDGVAMGAYLLVFCWVTDVIVYVFIRHTLPTVHEYFLGKNQPEIGIAWIVAFGAAVLAGWLEHRRRQESAGRFRREALLSLSGVVVASILLTVIGIGFFDIRP
;
A
#
# COMPACT_ATOMS: atom_id res chain seq x y z
N MET A 1 -31.85 10.24 -9.29
CA MET A 1 -31.76 9.77 -7.89
C MET A 1 -32.00 10.99 -6.99
N THR A 2 -33.14 10.99 -6.33
CA THR A 2 -33.61 12.15 -5.56
C THR A 2 -32.84 12.31 -4.25
N TRP A 3 -32.62 13.55 -3.83
CA TRP A 3 -31.96 14.00 -2.57
C TRP A 3 -32.53 13.34 -1.29
N ALA A 4 -33.65 12.61 -1.39
CA ALA A 4 -34.29 11.94 -0.26
C ALA A 4 -33.56 10.69 0.23
N THR A 5 -32.72 10.06 -0.59
CA THR A 5 -32.00 8.81 -0.22
C THR A 5 -30.72 9.04 0.59
N ALA A 6 -30.20 10.28 0.65
CA ALA A 6 -29.00 10.60 1.41
C ALA A 6 -29.26 10.86 2.91
N ARG A 7 -30.52 11.14 3.29
CA ARG A 7 -30.85 11.52 4.68
C ARG A 7 -30.97 10.36 5.69
N GLY A 8 -30.82 9.11 5.24
CA GLY A 8 -31.02 7.94 6.10
C GLY A 8 -29.75 7.13 6.41
N MET A 9 -28.61 7.45 5.80
CA MET A 9 -27.40 6.67 6.01
C MET A 9 -26.56 7.29 7.13
N GLN A 10 -26.78 6.82 8.35
CA GLN A 10 -25.95 7.19 9.48
C GLN A 10 -24.62 6.44 9.37
N ASP A 11 -23.51 7.17 9.59
CA ASP A 11 -22.17 6.57 9.65
C ASP A 11 -22.08 5.60 10.83
N ASP A 12 -21.40 4.51 10.63
CA ASP A 12 -21.05 3.61 11.73
C ASP A 12 -20.14 4.31 12.74
N PRO A 13 -20.20 3.94 14.02
CA PRO A 13 -19.40 4.56 15.06
C PRO A 13 -17.89 4.43 14.78
N ILE A 14 -17.11 5.40 15.24
CA ILE A 14 -15.67 5.51 14.97
C ILE A 14 -14.91 4.24 15.36
N TRP A 15 -15.24 3.63 16.49
CA TRP A 15 -14.57 2.42 16.96
C TRP A 15 -14.74 1.25 15.96
N LYS A 16 -15.94 1.08 15.38
CA LYS A 16 -16.21 0.04 14.38
C LYS A 16 -15.41 0.32 13.11
N ARG A 17 -15.39 1.56 12.65
CA ARG A 17 -14.61 1.98 11.47
C ARG A 17 -13.13 1.71 11.69
N PHE A 18 -12.59 2.09 12.86
CA PHE A 18 -11.20 1.84 13.22
C PHE A 18 -10.87 0.35 13.27
N LEU A 19 -11.73 -0.47 13.89
CA LEU A 19 -11.55 -1.93 13.96
C LEU A 19 -11.43 -2.56 12.58
N PHE A 20 -12.34 -2.21 11.67
CA PHE A 20 -12.31 -2.75 10.30
C PHE A 20 -11.16 -2.20 9.46
N MET A 21 -10.73 -0.95 9.68
CA MET A 21 -9.47 -0.43 9.11
C MET A 21 -8.27 -1.23 9.60
N THR A 22 -8.22 -1.58 10.88
CA THR A 22 -7.16 -2.43 11.44
C THR A 22 -7.09 -3.78 10.75
N PHE A 23 -8.24 -4.42 10.48
CA PHE A 23 -8.25 -5.67 9.73
C PHE A 23 -7.69 -5.52 8.31
N VAL A 24 -8.02 -4.43 7.61
CA VAL A 24 -7.44 -4.17 6.28
C VAL A 24 -5.93 -3.98 6.37
N VAL A 25 -5.47 -3.16 7.31
CA VAL A 25 -4.05 -2.85 7.49
C VAL A 25 -3.25 -4.09 7.84
N VAL A 26 -3.71 -4.87 8.82
CA VAL A 26 -3.03 -6.11 9.25
C VAL A 26 -3.03 -7.17 8.14
N ALA A 27 -4.15 -7.34 7.43
CA ALA A 27 -4.23 -8.28 6.31
C ALA A 27 -3.29 -7.87 5.16
N THR A 28 -3.25 -6.58 4.82
CA THR A 28 -2.36 -6.05 3.79
C THR A 28 -0.89 -6.21 4.19
N ALA A 29 -0.52 -5.76 5.38
CA ALA A 29 0.85 -5.87 5.89
C ALA A 29 1.30 -7.34 6.01
N GLY A 30 0.40 -8.24 6.42
CA GLY A 30 0.66 -9.67 6.49
C GLY A 30 0.97 -10.28 5.12
N ILE A 31 0.16 -9.96 4.10
CA ILE A 31 0.41 -10.45 2.73
C ILE A 31 1.69 -9.84 2.15
N LEU A 32 1.94 -8.55 2.36
CA LEU A 32 3.17 -7.90 1.90
C LEU A 32 4.40 -8.50 2.57
N GLY A 33 4.34 -8.77 3.87
CA GLY A 33 5.41 -9.43 4.60
C GLY A 33 5.70 -10.82 4.04
N VAL A 34 4.67 -11.62 3.78
CA VAL A 34 4.82 -12.97 3.18
C VAL A 34 5.31 -12.87 1.74
N ALA A 35 4.73 -11.99 0.92
CA ALA A 35 5.14 -11.81 -0.46
C ALA A 35 6.59 -11.31 -0.56
N GLY A 36 6.97 -10.30 0.24
CA GLY A 36 8.33 -9.80 0.31
C GLY A 36 9.33 -10.86 0.72
N PHE A 37 8.99 -11.67 1.73
CA PHE A 37 9.82 -12.79 2.15
C PHE A 37 10.03 -13.81 1.02
N TYR A 38 8.95 -14.24 0.35
CA TYR A 38 9.04 -15.19 -0.76
C TYR A 38 9.85 -14.63 -1.94
N LEU A 39 9.57 -13.40 -2.35
CA LEU A 39 10.27 -12.75 -3.46
C LEU A 39 11.76 -12.63 -3.17
N TRP A 40 12.14 -12.33 -1.92
CA TRP A 40 13.54 -12.26 -1.51
C TRP A 40 14.30 -13.58 -1.71
N PHE A 41 13.63 -14.73 -1.54
CA PHE A 41 14.24 -16.03 -1.80
C PHE A 41 14.28 -16.44 -3.26
N VAL A 42 13.37 -15.91 -4.08
CA VAL A 42 13.30 -16.23 -5.51
C VAL A 42 14.38 -15.48 -6.30
N PHE A 43 14.74 -14.27 -5.88
CA PHE A 43 15.70 -13.45 -6.59
C PHE A 43 17.13 -13.76 -6.13
N PRO A 44 18.09 -13.90 -7.09
CA PRO A 44 19.49 -14.15 -6.78
C PRO A 44 20.10 -12.94 -6.07
N VAL A 45 20.62 -13.19 -4.89
CA VAL A 45 21.20 -12.18 -4.02
C VAL A 45 22.72 -12.12 -4.23
N GLN A 46 23.26 -10.94 -4.42
CA GLN A 46 24.71 -10.70 -4.47
C GLN A 46 25.24 -10.26 -3.11
N LYS A 47 26.41 -10.78 -2.71
CA LYS A 47 27.12 -10.30 -1.53
C LYS A 47 28.25 -9.37 -1.97
N ILE A 48 28.17 -8.12 -1.57
CA ILE A 48 29.20 -7.11 -1.82
C ILE A 48 29.60 -6.53 -0.48
N ASN A 49 30.88 -6.62 -0.11
CA ASN A 49 31.42 -6.12 1.17
C ASN A 49 30.67 -6.64 2.42
N GLY A 50 30.21 -7.90 2.38
CA GLY A 50 29.47 -8.52 3.48
C GLY A 50 27.96 -8.16 3.52
N LEU A 51 27.52 -7.24 2.71
CA LEU A 51 26.11 -6.87 2.58
C LEU A 51 25.44 -7.63 1.43
N THR A 52 24.16 -7.84 1.56
CA THR A 52 23.37 -8.64 0.62
C THR A 52 22.52 -7.71 -0.24
N TYR A 53 22.70 -7.78 -1.56
CA TYR A 53 22.01 -6.92 -2.51
C TYR A 53 21.36 -7.73 -3.63
N LEU A 54 20.27 -7.20 -4.20
CA LEU A 54 19.73 -7.66 -5.48
C LEU A 54 20.41 -6.91 -6.64
N ARG A 55 20.53 -7.54 -7.80
CA ARG A 55 20.93 -6.82 -9.01
C ARG A 55 19.90 -5.76 -9.36
N THR A 56 20.30 -4.69 -10.04
CA THR A 56 19.39 -3.57 -10.39
C THR A 56 18.13 -4.03 -11.12
N ALA A 57 18.26 -4.97 -12.08
CA ALA A 57 17.09 -5.50 -12.80
C ALA A 57 16.16 -6.31 -11.88
N ASP A 58 16.74 -7.10 -10.97
CA ASP A 58 15.97 -7.91 -10.01
C ASP A 58 15.29 -7.01 -8.97
N LEU A 59 15.95 -5.91 -8.56
CA LEU A 59 15.36 -4.87 -7.70
C LEU A 59 14.12 -4.24 -8.35
N LEU A 60 14.20 -3.87 -9.61
CA LEU A 60 13.05 -3.30 -10.35
C LEU A 60 11.86 -4.24 -10.36
N ILE A 61 12.11 -5.52 -10.64
CA ILE A 61 11.06 -6.55 -10.66
C ILE A 61 10.53 -6.77 -9.24
N TYR A 62 11.40 -6.89 -8.24
CA TYR A 62 11.03 -7.08 -6.85
C TYR A 62 10.11 -5.96 -6.35
N TYR A 63 10.54 -4.70 -6.48
CA TYR A 63 9.71 -3.57 -6.04
C TYR A 63 8.49 -3.35 -6.91
N GLY A 64 8.57 -3.65 -8.20
CA GLY A 64 7.40 -3.64 -9.09
C GLY A 64 6.32 -4.62 -8.64
N LEU A 65 6.71 -5.83 -8.24
CA LEU A 65 5.80 -6.85 -7.71
C LEU A 65 5.26 -6.45 -6.33
N ILE A 66 6.10 -5.94 -5.43
CA ILE A 66 5.64 -5.45 -4.12
C ILE A 66 4.59 -4.34 -4.31
N ASN A 67 4.85 -3.35 -5.15
CA ASN A 67 3.91 -2.28 -5.43
C ASN A 67 2.60 -2.80 -6.07
N LEU A 68 2.69 -3.83 -6.92
CA LEU A 68 1.52 -4.48 -7.48
C LEU A 68 0.67 -5.16 -6.37
N PHE A 69 1.32 -5.88 -5.46
CA PHE A 69 0.65 -6.49 -4.32
C PHE A 69 0.04 -5.44 -3.38
N ASP A 70 0.71 -4.31 -3.17
CA ASP A 70 0.16 -3.18 -2.43
C ASP A 70 -1.16 -2.69 -3.04
N VAL A 71 -1.12 -2.36 -4.33
CA VAL A 71 -2.30 -1.81 -5.01
C VAL A 71 -3.45 -2.80 -5.02
N LEU A 72 -3.21 -4.05 -5.37
CA LEU A 72 -4.24 -5.07 -5.45
C LEU A 72 -4.71 -5.49 -4.06
N GLY A 73 -3.79 -5.72 -3.13
CA GLY A 73 -4.09 -6.16 -1.77
C GLY A 73 -4.90 -5.14 -1.00
N VAL A 74 -4.46 -3.89 -0.96
CA VAL A 74 -5.19 -2.82 -0.27
C VAL A 74 -6.60 -2.66 -0.84
N ASN A 75 -6.74 -2.62 -2.18
CA ASN A 75 -8.05 -2.47 -2.80
C ASN A 75 -8.97 -3.68 -2.55
N PHE A 76 -8.42 -4.89 -2.59
CA PHE A 76 -9.15 -6.11 -2.30
C PHE A 76 -9.65 -6.13 -0.85
N PHE A 77 -8.74 -5.92 0.12
CA PHE A 77 -9.12 -5.96 1.54
C PHE A 77 -9.99 -4.78 1.95
N ALA A 78 -9.71 -3.56 1.46
CA ALA A 78 -10.60 -2.44 1.72
C ALA A 78 -12.04 -2.74 1.27
N ARG A 79 -12.21 -3.38 0.13
CA ARG A 79 -13.53 -3.72 -0.39
C ARG A 79 -14.22 -4.82 0.42
N ILE A 80 -13.54 -5.93 0.74
CA ILE A 80 -14.16 -7.10 1.38
C ILE A 80 -14.25 -6.98 2.90
N LEU A 81 -13.28 -6.32 3.54
CA LEU A 81 -13.21 -6.22 5.00
C LEU A 81 -13.75 -4.88 5.52
N TYR A 82 -13.65 -3.79 4.75
CA TYR A 82 -14.10 -2.48 5.20
C TYR A 82 -15.43 -2.07 4.57
N PHE A 83 -15.44 -1.73 3.29
CA PHE A 83 -16.61 -1.13 2.61
C PHE A 83 -17.83 -2.07 2.49
N ARG A 84 -17.64 -3.36 2.70
CA ARG A 84 -18.76 -4.31 2.79
C ARG A 84 -19.47 -4.26 4.13
N TRP A 85 -18.74 -3.99 5.22
CA TRP A 85 -19.22 -4.13 6.60
C TRP A 85 -19.41 -2.80 7.31
N VAL A 86 -18.79 -1.75 6.82
CA VAL A 86 -18.83 -0.42 7.39
C VAL A 86 -19.71 0.50 6.55
N LYS A 87 -20.70 1.09 7.21
CA LYS A 87 -21.53 2.15 6.61
C LYS A 87 -20.80 3.48 6.80
N THR A 88 -20.54 4.18 5.70
CA THR A 88 -19.89 5.49 5.71
C THR A 88 -20.47 6.38 4.63
N THR A 89 -20.67 7.66 4.93
CA THR A 89 -21.06 8.69 3.95
C THR A 89 -19.84 9.28 3.24
N ARG A 90 -18.62 9.03 3.74
CA ARG A 90 -17.37 9.64 3.27
C ARG A 90 -16.31 8.59 2.88
N PRO A 91 -16.57 7.73 1.89
CA PRO A 91 -15.65 6.64 1.55
C PRO A 91 -14.25 7.13 1.12
N LEU A 92 -14.15 8.30 0.47
CA LEU A 92 -12.85 8.88 0.14
C LEU A 92 -12.06 9.30 1.39
N GLY A 93 -12.73 9.93 2.37
CA GLY A 93 -12.11 10.28 3.64
C GLY A 93 -11.64 9.04 4.41
N ASP A 94 -12.40 7.96 4.36
CA ASP A 94 -12.00 6.68 4.94
C ASP A 94 -10.79 6.06 4.22
N GLY A 95 -10.70 6.20 2.90
CA GLY A 95 -9.53 5.79 2.14
C GLY A 95 -8.28 6.53 2.56
N VAL A 96 -8.36 7.86 2.76
CA VAL A 96 -7.25 8.68 3.28
C VAL A 96 -6.86 8.26 4.69
N ALA A 97 -7.83 8.07 5.60
CA ALA A 97 -7.57 7.64 6.97
C ALA A 97 -6.92 6.24 7.01
N MET A 98 -7.40 5.31 6.17
CA MET A 98 -6.85 3.97 6.03
C MET A 98 -5.40 4.02 5.51
N GLY A 99 -5.12 4.87 4.51
CA GLY A 99 -3.77 5.08 3.98
C GLY A 99 -2.82 5.62 5.02
N ALA A 100 -3.23 6.64 5.79
CA ALA A 100 -2.43 7.19 6.88
C ALA A 100 -2.16 6.14 7.98
N TYR A 101 -3.18 5.34 8.32
CA TYR A 101 -3.03 4.28 9.31
C TYR A 101 -2.07 3.18 8.80
N LEU A 102 -2.18 2.78 7.54
CA LEU A 102 -1.28 1.81 6.93
C LEU A 102 0.18 2.31 6.95
N LEU A 103 0.42 3.57 6.62
CA LEU A 103 1.74 4.18 6.71
C LEU A 103 2.33 4.09 8.12
N VAL A 104 1.58 4.56 9.12
CA VAL A 104 2.05 4.55 10.50
C VAL A 104 2.31 3.11 10.98
N PHE A 105 1.42 2.18 10.62
CA PHE A 105 1.57 0.78 10.99
C PHE A 105 2.81 0.15 10.36
N CYS A 106 3.05 0.38 9.07
CA CYS A 106 4.23 -0.13 8.38
C CYS A 106 5.51 0.48 8.96
N TRP A 107 5.56 1.79 9.20
CA TRP A 107 6.71 2.43 9.83
C TRP A 107 7.06 1.84 11.19
N VAL A 108 6.05 1.71 12.06
CA VAL A 108 6.25 1.15 13.40
C VAL A 108 6.74 -0.30 13.30
N THR A 109 6.10 -1.10 12.45
CA THR A 109 6.45 -2.51 12.26
C THR A 109 7.88 -2.66 11.70
N ASP A 110 8.22 -1.88 10.68
CA ASP A 110 9.54 -1.92 10.06
C ASP A 110 10.64 -1.49 11.03
N VAL A 111 10.42 -0.41 11.78
CA VAL A 111 11.38 0.04 12.82
C VAL A 111 11.57 -1.08 13.86
N ILE A 112 10.50 -1.69 14.33
CA ILE A 112 10.59 -2.79 15.29
C ILE A 112 11.39 -3.96 14.68
N VAL A 113 11.09 -4.35 13.46
CA VAL A 113 11.73 -5.50 12.80
C VAL A 113 13.19 -5.21 12.47
N TYR A 114 13.48 -4.10 11.78
CA TYR A 114 14.83 -3.85 11.24
C TYR A 114 15.80 -3.28 12.28
N VAL A 115 15.32 -2.47 13.20
CA VAL A 115 16.18 -1.86 14.21
C VAL A 115 16.29 -2.72 15.47
N PHE A 116 15.16 -3.16 16.03
CA PHE A 116 15.14 -3.81 17.33
C PHE A 116 15.21 -5.34 17.29
N ILE A 117 14.65 -6.01 16.27
CA ILE A 117 14.65 -7.48 16.21
C ILE A 117 15.83 -8.00 15.40
N ARG A 118 15.98 -7.52 14.15
CA ARG A 118 17.03 -7.99 13.23
C ARG A 118 18.36 -7.30 13.40
N HIS A 119 18.39 -6.11 14.00
CA HIS A 119 19.58 -5.26 14.13
C HIS A 119 20.30 -5.02 12.78
N THR A 120 19.54 -5.02 11.67
CA THR A 120 20.08 -4.76 10.33
C THR A 120 20.33 -3.29 10.07
N LEU A 121 19.64 -2.42 10.81
CA LEU A 121 19.85 -0.98 10.82
C LEU A 121 20.24 -0.55 12.24
N PRO A 122 21.32 0.21 12.41
CA PRO A 122 21.82 0.57 13.73
C PRO A 122 20.95 1.57 14.47
N THR A 123 20.20 2.39 13.75
CA THR A 123 19.36 3.44 14.36
C THR A 123 18.06 3.68 13.61
N VAL A 124 17.05 4.22 14.30
CA VAL A 124 15.81 4.71 13.70
C VAL A 124 16.09 5.82 12.67
N HIS A 125 17.10 6.64 12.93
CA HIS A 125 17.51 7.69 11.99
C HIS A 125 17.94 7.11 10.63
N GLU A 126 18.72 6.04 10.62
CA GLU A 126 19.12 5.39 9.38
C GLU A 126 17.97 4.72 8.65
N TYR A 127 16.96 4.25 9.38
CA TYR A 127 15.74 3.75 8.76
C TYR A 127 15.02 4.85 7.95
N PHE A 128 14.94 6.09 8.45
CA PHE A 128 14.21 7.17 7.75
C PHE A 128 15.09 7.97 6.76
N LEU A 129 16.39 8.07 6.98
CA LEU A 129 17.28 8.96 6.24
C LEU A 129 18.49 8.24 5.62
N GLY A 130 18.54 6.91 5.68
CA GLY A 130 19.60 6.10 5.10
C GLY A 130 19.56 6.02 3.58
N LYS A 131 20.60 5.46 2.98
CA LYS A 131 20.77 5.39 1.51
C LYS A 131 19.69 4.58 0.78
N ASN A 132 19.06 3.60 1.45
CA ASN A 132 18.02 2.72 0.85
C ASN A 132 16.59 3.23 1.03
N GLN A 133 16.43 4.44 1.54
CA GLN A 133 15.13 5.01 1.90
C GLN A 133 14.22 5.39 0.72
N PRO A 134 14.73 5.82 -0.45
CA PRO A 134 13.85 6.17 -1.56
C PRO A 134 12.92 5.04 -1.98
N GLU A 135 13.40 3.79 -1.97
CA GLU A 135 12.62 2.61 -2.38
C GLU A 135 11.48 2.32 -1.41
N ILE A 136 11.80 2.32 -0.12
CA ILE A 136 10.84 2.11 0.96
C ILE A 136 9.82 3.26 0.95
N GLY A 137 10.28 4.51 0.77
CA GLY A 137 9.42 5.67 0.66
C GLY A 137 8.44 5.59 -0.51
N ILE A 138 8.88 5.09 -1.67
CA ILE A 138 8.01 4.87 -2.83
C ILE A 138 6.94 3.81 -2.52
N ALA A 139 7.31 2.68 -1.91
CA ALA A 139 6.35 1.65 -1.53
C ALA A 139 5.26 2.20 -0.59
N TRP A 140 5.63 3.06 0.37
CA TRP A 140 4.66 3.69 1.26
C TRP A 140 3.72 4.66 0.55
N ILE A 141 4.25 5.48 -0.37
CA ILE A 141 3.42 6.39 -1.18
C ILE A 141 2.44 5.57 -2.03
N VAL A 142 2.88 4.45 -2.59
CA VAL A 142 2.03 3.55 -3.37
C VAL A 142 0.94 2.92 -2.50
N ALA A 143 1.29 2.42 -1.32
CA ALA A 143 0.33 1.83 -0.39
C ALA A 143 -0.72 2.86 0.09
N PHE A 144 -0.27 4.09 0.42
CA PHE A 144 -1.17 5.20 0.75
C PHE A 144 -2.10 5.51 -0.44
N GLY A 145 -1.53 5.69 -1.63
CA GLY A 145 -2.29 5.96 -2.85
C GLY A 145 -3.30 4.86 -3.18
N ALA A 146 -2.94 3.60 -2.95
CA ALA A 146 -3.83 2.45 -3.12
C ALA A 146 -5.05 2.50 -2.18
N ALA A 147 -4.87 2.92 -0.93
CA ALA A 147 -5.96 3.10 0.01
C ALA A 147 -6.89 4.27 -0.37
N VAL A 148 -6.32 5.39 -0.80
CA VAL A 148 -7.08 6.53 -1.34
C VAL A 148 -7.87 6.10 -2.58
N LEU A 149 -7.25 5.34 -3.48
CA LEU A 149 -7.91 4.78 -4.66
C LEU A 149 -9.07 3.86 -4.28
N ALA A 150 -8.92 3.03 -3.26
CA ALA A 150 -9.99 2.18 -2.77
C ALA A 150 -11.21 2.98 -2.30
N GLY A 151 -10.97 4.07 -1.55
CA GLY A 151 -12.01 5.01 -1.12
C GLY A 151 -12.68 5.72 -2.30
N TRP A 152 -11.91 6.14 -3.29
CA TRP A 152 -12.41 6.77 -4.50
C TRP A 152 -13.25 5.80 -5.35
N LEU A 153 -12.79 4.58 -5.54
CA LEU A 153 -13.51 3.53 -6.27
C LEU A 153 -14.85 3.21 -5.58
N GLU A 154 -14.87 3.15 -4.25
CA GLU A 154 -16.12 2.95 -3.53
C GLU A 154 -17.08 4.14 -3.67
N HIS A 155 -16.55 5.36 -3.67
CA HIS A 155 -17.35 6.57 -3.94
C HIS A 155 -17.99 6.52 -5.34
N ARG A 156 -17.21 6.20 -6.37
CA ARG A 156 -17.68 6.05 -7.76
C ARG A 156 -18.70 4.92 -7.92
N ARG A 157 -18.45 3.78 -7.27
CA ARG A 157 -19.36 2.64 -7.28
C ARG A 157 -20.76 2.99 -6.81
N ARG A 158 -20.89 3.92 -5.88
CA ARG A 158 -22.18 4.39 -5.38
C ARG A 158 -22.90 5.35 -6.33
N GLN A 159 -22.17 6.00 -7.22
CA GLN A 159 -22.69 7.01 -8.13
C GLN A 159 -23.00 6.48 -9.52
N GLU A 160 -22.37 5.42 -9.96
CA GLU A 160 -22.37 4.97 -11.35
C GLU A 160 -23.09 3.64 -11.56
N SER A 161 -23.49 3.39 -12.82
CA SER A 161 -23.97 2.06 -13.22
C SER A 161 -22.85 1.02 -13.17
N ALA A 162 -23.20 -0.23 -12.84
CA ALA A 162 -22.23 -1.31 -12.65
C ALA A 162 -21.26 -1.52 -13.83
N GLY A 163 -21.73 -1.37 -15.07
CA GLY A 163 -20.90 -1.56 -16.25
C GLY A 163 -19.84 -0.46 -16.43
N ARG A 164 -20.23 0.81 -16.27
CA ARG A 164 -19.31 1.95 -16.34
C ARG A 164 -18.28 1.88 -15.21
N PHE A 165 -18.74 1.63 -14.00
CA PHE A 165 -17.87 1.46 -12.85
C PHE A 165 -16.78 0.40 -13.06
N ARG A 166 -17.13 -0.79 -13.59
CA ARG A 166 -16.16 -1.86 -13.84
C ARG A 166 -15.03 -1.42 -14.77
N ARG A 167 -15.38 -0.72 -15.86
CA ARG A 167 -14.38 -0.20 -16.81
C ARG A 167 -13.48 0.84 -16.17
N GLU A 168 -14.03 1.81 -15.45
CA GLU A 168 -13.27 2.86 -14.77
C GLU A 168 -12.39 2.29 -13.66
N ALA A 169 -12.87 1.31 -12.90
CA ALA A 169 -12.09 0.64 -11.88
C ALA A 169 -10.87 -0.08 -12.48
N LEU A 170 -11.05 -0.80 -13.58
CA LEU A 170 -9.93 -1.45 -14.27
C LEU A 170 -8.91 -0.43 -14.79
N LEU A 171 -9.36 0.63 -15.44
CA LEU A 171 -8.47 1.68 -15.95
C LEU A 171 -7.70 2.39 -14.82
N SER A 172 -8.38 2.69 -13.72
CA SER A 172 -7.76 3.36 -12.58
C SER A 172 -6.74 2.46 -11.87
N LEU A 173 -7.08 1.20 -11.63
CA LEU A 173 -6.14 0.21 -11.07
C LEU A 173 -4.93 0.02 -11.97
N SER A 174 -5.14 -0.16 -13.27
CA SER A 174 -4.04 -0.28 -14.24
C SER A 174 -3.17 0.97 -14.27
N GLY A 175 -3.77 2.16 -14.25
CA GLY A 175 -3.06 3.44 -14.21
C GLY A 175 -2.18 3.59 -12.96
N VAL A 176 -2.69 3.22 -11.79
CA VAL A 176 -1.91 3.27 -10.54
C VAL A 176 -0.78 2.25 -10.56
N VAL A 177 -1.01 1.03 -11.07
CA VAL A 177 0.05 0.02 -11.23
C VAL A 177 1.15 0.53 -12.16
N VAL A 178 0.80 1.08 -13.31
CA VAL A 178 1.79 1.66 -14.26
C VAL A 178 2.54 2.82 -13.61
N ALA A 179 1.83 3.72 -12.93
CA ALA A 179 2.46 4.85 -12.22
C ALA A 179 3.42 4.37 -11.12
N SER A 180 3.06 3.33 -10.37
CA SER A 180 3.92 2.77 -9.31
C SER A 180 5.18 2.14 -9.89
N ILE A 181 5.09 1.42 -11.02
CA ILE A 181 6.25 0.87 -11.72
C ILE A 181 7.16 1.99 -12.21
N LEU A 182 6.58 3.03 -12.84
CA LEU A 182 7.36 4.18 -13.31
C LEU A 182 8.06 4.91 -12.16
N LEU A 183 7.39 5.13 -11.04
CA LEU A 183 8.00 5.72 -9.85
C LEU A 183 9.15 4.88 -9.32
N THR A 184 9.00 3.55 -9.31
CA THR A 184 10.07 2.62 -8.90
C THR A 184 11.27 2.74 -9.85
N VAL A 185 11.05 2.72 -11.18
CA VAL A 185 12.10 2.89 -12.19
C VAL A 185 12.83 4.21 -12.02
N ILE A 186 12.08 5.31 -11.85
CA ILE A 186 12.63 6.64 -11.62
C ILE A 186 13.43 6.68 -10.32
N GLY A 187 12.86 6.15 -9.23
CA GLY A 187 13.52 6.12 -7.92
C GLY A 187 14.86 5.38 -7.97
N ILE A 188 14.89 4.18 -8.56
CA ILE A 188 16.11 3.39 -8.71
C ILE A 188 17.12 4.09 -9.63
N GLY A 189 16.65 4.72 -10.72
CA GLY A 189 17.54 5.38 -11.69
C GLY A 189 18.12 6.70 -11.18
N PHE A 190 17.33 7.52 -10.47
CA PHE A 190 17.77 8.85 -10.02
C PHE A 190 18.58 8.83 -8.73
N PHE A 191 18.27 7.91 -7.81
CA PHE A 191 18.94 7.89 -6.51
C PHE A 191 20.15 7.00 -6.46
N ASP A 192 20.59 6.47 -7.63
CA ASP A 192 21.76 5.59 -7.79
C ASP A 192 21.87 4.56 -6.65
N ILE A 193 20.80 3.78 -6.49
CA ILE A 193 20.69 2.74 -5.46
C ILE A 193 21.60 1.56 -5.87
N ARG A 194 22.85 1.87 -6.13
CA ARG A 194 23.89 0.88 -6.32
C ARG A 194 24.63 0.71 -5.01
N PRO A 195 24.88 -0.53 -4.63
CA PRO A 195 25.74 -0.80 -3.49
C PRO A 195 27.14 -0.26 -3.73
#